data_1c6bcd66e58848f72a8c692db28d3a29
#
_entry.id   1c6bcd66e58848f72a8c692db28d3a29
#
_cell.length_a   1.000
_cell.length_b   1.000
_cell.length_c   1.000
_cell.angle_alpha   90.00
_cell.angle_beta   90.00
_cell.angle_gamma   90.00
#
_symmetry.space_group_name_H-M   'P 1'
#
loop_
_entity.id
_entity.type
_entity.pdbx_description
1 polymer ?
#
loop_
_entity_poly.entity_id
_entity_poly.type
_entity_poly.pdbx_seq_one_letter_code
_entity_poly.pdbx_strand_id
1 'polypeptide(L)'
;MRNKNRIRAKKSLGQHFLRSKKALVTMIKVGDVSAKDTILEIGPGTGVLTRKLLETGARVIAVEKDDELFELLKHKFEKEILSSQLILTHDDILELEAKKLITPKSWKLIANIPYNITGAILKKFLETDYQPEKIVLLIQKEVAERMVGTRRHGVSTGRKESILSISVKAYGIPRYIETVKAGSFVPVPKVDSAIIAIDDISKDFFTDFTKKQFFDMVRAGFKSKRKKLSSNLSVIFTKDKIRETFQKLNLNDNLRAEDIEIEIWRKLATHLC
;
A
#
# COMPACT_ATOMS: atom_id res chain seq x y z
N MET A 1 -29.49 3.69 32.74
CA MET A 1 -28.36 2.73 32.56
C MET A 1 -27.52 3.18 31.39
N ARG A 2 -26.31 3.70 31.63
CA ARG A 2 -25.37 4.05 30.55
C ARG A 2 -24.90 2.76 29.85
N ASN A 3 -25.15 2.69 28.54
CA ASN A 3 -24.74 1.54 27.69
C ASN A 3 -23.20 1.37 27.75
N LYS A 4 -22.71 0.43 28.59
CA LYS A 4 -21.29 0.22 28.92
C LYS A 4 -20.47 -0.39 27.75
N ASN A 5 -21.10 -0.73 26.61
CA ASN A 5 -20.46 -1.45 25.50
C ASN A 5 -20.22 -0.62 24.24
N ARG A 6 -20.07 0.70 24.34
CA ARG A 6 -19.75 1.49 23.16
C ARG A 6 -18.23 1.62 23.03
N ILE A 7 -17.63 0.80 22.15
CA ILE A 7 -16.22 0.92 21.78
C ILE A 7 -15.95 2.36 21.35
N ARG A 8 -14.97 2.99 21.97
CA ARG A 8 -14.50 4.33 21.61
C ARG A 8 -13.27 4.22 20.73
N ALA A 9 -13.31 4.86 19.57
CA ALA A 9 -12.14 4.96 18.71
C ALA A 9 -10.99 5.68 19.43
N LYS A 10 -9.81 5.07 19.45
CA LYS A 10 -8.59 5.64 20.05
C LYS A 10 -7.91 6.55 19.02
N LYS A 11 -7.88 7.86 19.29
CA LYS A 11 -7.24 8.84 18.39
C LYS A 11 -5.74 8.57 18.21
N SER A 12 -5.05 8.08 19.23
CA SER A 12 -3.64 7.70 19.19
C SER A 12 -3.35 6.59 18.18
N LEU A 13 -4.32 5.73 17.90
CA LEU A 13 -4.22 4.65 16.92
C LEU A 13 -4.81 5.03 15.55
N GLY A 14 -5.30 6.27 15.37
CA GLY A 14 -5.86 6.74 14.09
C GLY A 14 -7.11 5.98 13.64
N GLN A 15 -7.92 5.46 14.59
CA GLN A 15 -9.05 4.59 14.30
C GLN A 15 -10.23 5.34 13.67
N HIS A 16 -10.65 4.88 12.48
CA HIS A 16 -11.87 5.28 11.77
C HIS A 16 -12.56 4.03 11.22
N PHE A 17 -13.68 3.65 11.85
CA PHE A 17 -14.40 2.41 11.51
C PHE A 17 -15.27 2.61 10.27
N LEU A 18 -15.03 1.82 9.22
CA LEU A 18 -15.78 1.86 7.97
C LEU A 18 -17.23 1.36 8.19
N ARG A 19 -18.19 2.06 7.59
CA ARG A 19 -19.63 1.71 7.61
C ARG A 19 -20.21 1.48 6.21
N SER A 20 -19.51 1.91 5.16
CA SER A 20 -20.00 1.79 3.79
C SER A 20 -20.00 0.34 3.31
N LYS A 21 -21.19 -0.25 3.18
CA LYS A 21 -21.34 -1.59 2.59
C LYS A 21 -20.80 -1.65 1.16
N LYS A 22 -21.00 -0.57 0.38
CA LYS A 22 -20.48 -0.47 -1.00
C LYS A 22 -18.96 -0.59 -1.02
N ALA A 23 -18.25 0.17 -0.17
CA ALA A 23 -16.78 0.13 -0.10
C ALA A 23 -16.27 -1.28 0.27
N LEU A 24 -16.92 -1.95 1.24
CA LEU A 24 -16.58 -3.34 1.61
C LEU A 24 -16.73 -4.29 0.42
N VAL A 25 -17.86 -4.23 -0.31
CA VAL A 25 -18.10 -5.05 -1.51
C VAL A 25 -17.07 -4.75 -2.59
N THR A 26 -16.74 -3.46 -2.80
CA THR A 26 -15.69 -3.07 -3.77
C THR A 26 -14.34 -3.66 -3.40
N MET A 27 -13.94 -3.62 -2.12
CA MET A 27 -12.65 -4.21 -1.68
C MET A 27 -12.59 -5.71 -1.95
N ILE A 28 -13.66 -6.45 -1.64
CA ILE A 28 -13.76 -7.89 -1.91
C ILE A 28 -13.66 -8.18 -3.42
N LYS A 29 -14.45 -7.45 -4.24
CA LYS A 29 -14.46 -7.63 -5.69
C LYS A 29 -13.11 -7.32 -6.34
N VAL A 30 -12.47 -6.21 -5.94
CA VAL A 30 -11.16 -5.79 -6.46
C VAL A 30 -10.06 -6.73 -6.00
N GLY A 31 -10.17 -7.27 -4.78
CA GLY A 31 -9.29 -8.30 -4.24
C GLY A 31 -9.46 -9.66 -4.94
N ASP A 32 -10.51 -9.81 -5.74
CA ASP A 32 -10.87 -11.09 -6.37
C ASP A 32 -10.82 -12.22 -5.33
N VAL A 33 -11.58 -12.01 -4.21
CA VAL A 33 -11.51 -12.89 -3.04
C VAL A 33 -12.43 -14.09 -3.22
N SER A 34 -11.88 -15.28 -3.01
CA SER A 34 -12.56 -16.57 -3.10
C SER A 34 -12.23 -17.48 -1.92
N ALA A 35 -12.91 -18.62 -1.82
CA ALA A 35 -12.68 -19.62 -0.79
C ALA A 35 -11.28 -20.28 -0.83
N LYS A 36 -10.52 -20.10 -1.91
CA LYS A 36 -9.16 -20.62 -2.08
C LYS A 36 -8.10 -19.70 -1.49
N ASP A 37 -8.47 -18.46 -1.17
CA ASP A 37 -7.52 -17.42 -0.78
C ASP A 37 -7.20 -17.46 0.72
N THR A 38 -5.96 -17.07 1.02
CA THR A 38 -5.56 -16.64 2.36
C THR A 38 -5.37 -15.13 2.35
N ILE A 39 -6.10 -14.46 3.24
CA ILE A 39 -6.12 -13.00 3.33
C ILE A 39 -5.48 -12.56 4.63
N LEU A 40 -4.51 -11.64 4.56
CA LEU A 40 -4.06 -10.87 5.70
C LEU A 40 -4.91 -9.61 5.82
N GLU A 41 -5.57 -9.45 6.96
CA GLU A 41 -6.26 -8.21 7.34
C GLU A 41 -5.51 -7.50 8.46
N ILE A 42 -5.18 -6.23 8.27
CA ILE A 42 -4.48 -5.40 9.26
C ILE A 42 -5.47 -4.46 9.91
N GLY A 43 -5.55 -4.48 11.24
CA GLY A 43 -6.46 -3.64 12.01
C GLY A 43 -7.93 -3.90 11.68
N PRO A 44 -8.45 -5.11 11.92
CA PRO A 44 -9.85 -5.46 11.64
C PRO A 44 -10.86 -4.56 12.34
N GLY A 45 -10.46 -3.91 13.43
CA GLY A 45 -11.28 -2.95 14.17
C GLY A 45 -12.55 -3.58 14.72
N THR A 46 -13.72 -3.15 14.25
CA THR A 46 -15.01 -3.75 14.66
C THR A 46 -15.36 -5.01 13.87
N GLY A 47 -14.48 -5.47 12.96
CA GLY A 47 -14.64 -6.72 12.21
C GLY A 47 -15.66 -6.65 11.06
N VAL A 48 -15.92 -5.48 10.50
CA VAL A 48 -16.88 -5.35 9.38
C VAL A 48 -16.31 -5.87 8.07
N LEU A 49 -15.02 -5.62 7.81
CA LEU A 49 -14.31 -6.18 6.65
C LEU A 49 -14.03 -7.66 6.87
N THR A 50 -13.57 -8.05 8.05
CA THR A 50 -13.37 -9.45 8.47
C THR A 50 -14.59 -10.30 8.14
N ARG A 51 -15.80 -9.86 8.54
CA ARG A 51 -17.05 -10.58 8.25
C ARG A 51 -17.24 -10.78 6.75
N LYS A 52 -17.00 -9.75 5.95
CA LYS A 52 -17.15 -9.83 4.48
C LYS A 52 -16.12 -10.74 3.83
N LEU A 53 -14.89 -10.77 4.34
CA LEU A 53 -13.86 -11.70 3.88
C LEU A 53 -14.25 -13.15 4.20
N LEU A 54 -14.68 -13.43 5.44
CA LEU A 54 -15.12 -14.76 5.87
C LEU A 54 -16.35 -15.27 5.11
N GLU A 55 -17.29 -14.39 4.74
CA GLU A 55 -18.47 -14.72 3.91
C GLU A 55 -18.11 -15.26 2.53
N THR A 56 -16.91 -15.01 2.01
CA THR A 56 -16.42 -15.57 0.73
C THR A 56 -15.90 -17.00 0.85
N GLY A 57 -15.78 -17.52 2.06
CA GLY A 57 -15.13 -18.80 2.36
C GLY A 57 -13.61 -18.71 2.50
N ALA A 58 -13.01 -17.55 2.29
CA ALA A 58 -11.57 -17.34 2.43
C ALA A 58 -11.07 -17.61 3.85
N ARG A 59 -9.82 -18.04 3.97
CA ARG A 59 -9.10 -18.07 5.24
C ARG A 59 -8.59 -16.67 5.55
N VAL A 60 -8.89 -16.16 6.75
CA VAL A 60 -8.49 -14.81 7.15
C VAL A 60 -7.48 -14.89 8.30
N ILE A 61 -6.39 -14.16 8.17
CA ILE A 61 -5.42 -13.92 9.24
C ILE A 61 -5.55 -12.45 9.59
N ALA A 62 -6.08 -12.13 10.78
CA ALA A 62 -6.33 -10.77 11.22
C ALA A 62 -5.38 -10.40 12.37
N VAL A 63 -4.71 -9.25 12.24
CA VAL A 63 -3.80 -8.73 13.27
C VAL A 63 -4.37 -7.44 13.84
N GLU A 64 -4.73 -7.46 15.13
CA GLU A 64 -5.27 -6.31 15.86
C GLU A 64 -4.34 -5.93 17.00
N LYS A 65 -4.02 -4.64 17.08
CA LYS A 65 -3.14 -4.09 18.13
C LYS A 65 -3.90 -3.60 19.37
N ASP A 66 -5.17 -3.28 19.22
CA ASP A 66 -6.00 -2.72 20.29
C ASP A 66 -6.59 -3.83 21.15
N ASP A 67 -6.29 -3.84 22.46
CA ASP A 67 -6.74 -4.84 23.44
C ASP A 67 -8.28 -5.01 23.45
N GLU A 68 -9.02 -3.88 23.48
CA GLU A 68 -10.49 -3.90 23.56
C GLU A 68 -11.12 -4.44 22.27
N LEU A 69 -10.54 -4.09 21.12
CA LEU A 69 -10.99 -4.59 19.82
C LEU A 69 -10.62 -6.06 19.62
N PHE A 70 -9.46 -6.48 20.07
CA PHE A 70 -9.05 -7.89 20.03
C PHE A 70 -10.04 -8.77 20.80
N GLU A 71 -10.36 -8.44 22.04
CA GLU A 71 -11.34 -9.19 22.86
C GLU A 71 -12.74 -9.16 22.22
N LEU A 72 -13.18 -8.01 21.69
CA LEU A 72 -14.44 -7.95 20.94
C LEU A 72 -14.45 -8.93 19.77
N LEU A 73 -13.40 -8.95 18.95
CA LEU A 73 -13.30 -9.78 17.76
C LEU A 73 -13.28 -11.26 18.12
N LYS A 74 -12.56 -11.63 19.18
CA LYS A 74 -12.49 -12.99 19.72
C LYS A 74 -13.89 -13.55 20.06
N HIS A 75 -14.71 -12.77 20.78
CA HIS A 75 -16.09 -13.16 21.07
C HIS A 75 -16.98 -13.15 19.81
N LYS A 76 -16.83 -12.13 18.95
CA LYS A 76 -17.67 -11.96 17.77
C LYS A 76 -17.49 -13.06 16.73
N PHE A 77 -16.28 -13.59 16.60
CA PHE A 77 -15.88 -14.56 15.59
C PHE A 77 -15.44 -15.91 16.20
N GLU A 78 -15.96 -16.26 17.36
CA GLU A 78 -15.59 -17.48 18.08
C GLU A 78 -15.73 -18.74 17.19
N LYS A 79 -16.80 -18.85 16.42
CA LYS A 79 -17.06 -19.99 15.51
C LYS A 79 -16.00 -20.07 14.41
N GLU A 80 -15.69 -18.96 13.79
CA GLU A 80 -14.71 -18.88 12.70
C GLU A 80 -13.27 -19.10 13.21
N ILE A 81 -12.98 -18.73 14.46
CA ILE A 81 -11.71 -19.04 15.13
C ILE A 81 -11.61 -20.54 15.44
N LEU A 82 -12.67 -21.14 16.02
CA LEU A 82 -12.70 -22.58 16.32
C LEU A 82 -12.57 -23.45 15.07
N SER A 83 -13.16 -23.02 13.94
CA SER A 83 -13.03 -23.71 12.66
C SER A 83 -11.70 -23.44 11.94
N SER A 84 -10.83 -22.59 12.49
CA SER A 84 -9.57 -22.13 11.89
C SER A 84 -9.75 -21.37 10.54
N GLN A 85 -10.97 -20.92 10.23
CA GLN A 85 -11.21 -20.01 9.09
C GLN A 85 -10.68 -18.62 9.40
N LEU A 86 -10.74 -18.17 10.67
CA LEU A 86 -10.11 -16.96 11.15
C LEU A 86 -8.98 -17.29 12.13
N ILE A 87 -7.79 -16.76 11.83
CA ILE A 87 -6.68 -16.69 12.78
C ILE A 87 -6.59 -15.25 13.27
N LEU A 88 -6.90 -15.02 14.55
CA LEU A 88 -6.85 -13.70 15.16
C LEU A 88 -5.59 -13.59 16.03
N THR A 89 -4.74 -12.60 15.73
CA THR A 89 -3.47 -12.35 16.43
C THR A 89 -3.53 -10.98 17.12
N HIS A 90 -3.15 -10.94 18.39
CA HIS A 90 -3.03 -9.70 19.16
C HIS A 90 -1.58 -9.23 19.12
N ASP A 91 -1.28 -8.30 18.22
CA ASP A 91 0.09 -7.80 18.05
C ASP A 91 0.15 -6.53 17.18
N ASP A 92 1.32 -5.89 17.09
CA ASP A 92 1.60 -4.84 16.12
C ASP A 92 2.10 -5.44 14.81
N ILE A 93 1.34 -5.24 13.74
CA ILE A 93 1.73 -5.72 12.40
C ILE A 93 3.11 -5.21 11.96
N LEU A 94 3.57 -4.06 12.45
CA LEU A 94 4.87 -3.52 12.07
C LEU A 94 6.02 -4.31 12.68
N GLU A 95 5.81 -4.95 13.84
CA GLU A 95 6.80 -5.77 14.54
C GLU A 95 6.79 -7.24 14.10
N LEU A 96 5.64 -7.73 13.60
CA LEU A 96 5.48 -9.13 13.18
C LEU A 96 6.16 -9.41 11.84
N GLU A 97 6.74 -10.60 11.70
CA GLU A 97 7.21 -11.13 10.42
C GLU A 97 6.06 -11.86 9.70
N ALA A 98 5.66 -11.38 8.53
CA ALA A 98 4.56 -11.97 7.75
C ALA A 98 4.74 -13.48 7.51
N LYS A 99 5.97 -13.94 7.26
CA LYS A 99 6.30 -15.35 7.02
C LYS A 99 6.00 -16.27 8.21
N LYS A 100 5.99 -15.73 9.43
CA LYS A 100 5.66 -16.52 10.64
C LYS A 100 4.14 -16.70 10.82
N LEU A 101 3.35 -15.78 10.27
CA LEU A 101 1.89 -15.79 10.37
C LEU A 101 1.22 -16.50 9.20
N ILE A 102 1.78 -16.32 8.01
CA ILE A 102 1.17 -16.74 6.76
C ILE A 102 1.97 -17.91 6.21
N THR A 103 1.40 -19.12 6.23
CA THR A 103 2.06 -20.33 5.74
C THR A 103 1.91 -20.56 4.23
N PRO A 104 0.80 -20.23 3.56
CA PRO A 104 0.67 -20.41 2.10
C PRO A 104 1.62 -19.50 1.32
N LYS A 105 2.18 -20.02 0.21
CA LYS A 105 3.03 -19.22 -0.68
C LYS A 105 2.28 -18.08 -1.38
N SER A 106 1.00 -18.27 -1.63
CA SER A 106 0.10 -17.32 -2.26
C SER A 106 -0.87 -16.76 -1.23
N TRP A 107 -0.93 -15.44 -1.13
CA TRP A 107 -1.79 -14.72 -0.20
C TRP A 107 -2.03 -13.27 -0.65
N LYS A 108 -3.08 -12.66 -0.11
CA LYS A 108 -3.46 -11.28 -0.44
C LYS A 108 -3.52 -10.43 0.83
N LEU A 109 -3.21 -9.14 0.71
CA LEU A 109 -3.37 -8.15 1.79
C LEU A 109 -4.60 -7.31 1.49
N ILE A 110 -5.63 -7.37 2.34
CA ILE A 110 -6.85 -6.56 2.18
C ILE A 110 -7.18 -5.91 3.53
N ALA A 111 -7.12 -4.58 3.60
CA ALA A 111 -7.26 -3.89 4.88
C ALA A 111 -7.76 -2.45 4.77
N ASN A 112 -8.48 -2.01 5.80
CA ASN A 112 -8.75 -0.60 6.07
C ASN A 112 -7.77 -0.13 7.14
N ILE A 113 -6.59 0.34 6.72
CA ILE A 113 -5.49 0.65 7.63
C ILE A 113 -5.55 2.06 8.22
N PRO A 114 -5.05 2.28 9.45
CA PRO A 114 -4.82 3.62 9.98
C PRO A 114 -3.90 4.43 9.06
N TYR A 115 -4.25 5.70 8.81
CA TYR A 115 -3.57 6.51 7.81
C TYR A 115 -2.08 6.77 8.10
N ASN A 116 -1.72 6.86 9.38
CA ASN A 116 -0.35 7.15 9.83
C ASN A 116 0.65 6.04 9.52
N ILE A 117 0.20 4.79 9.31
CA ILE A 117 1.09 3.64 9.05
C ILE A 117 1.11 3.20 7.58
N THR A 118 0.37 3.87 6.68
CA THR A 118 0.28 3.49 5.25
C THR A 118 1.65 3.29 4.61
N GLY A 119 2.57 4.24 4.79
CA GLY A 119 3.92 4.15 4.22
C GLY A 119 4.74 2.98 4.79
N ALA A 120 4.64 2.72 6.10
CA ALA A 120 5.33 1.61 6.76
C ALA A 120 4.79 0.25 6.29
N ILE A 121 3.46 0.12 6.13
CA ILE A 121 2.80 -1.09 5.60
C ILE A 121 3.25 -1.37 4.17
N LEU A 122 3.20 -0.37 3.29
CA LEU A 122 3.65 -0.53 1.90
C LEU A 122 5.11 -0.97 1.84
N LYS A 123 5.99 -0.31 2.60
CA LYS A 123 7.40 -0.68 2.67
C LYS A 123 7.56 -2.12 3.14
N LYS A 124 6.91 -2.48 4.25
CA LYS A 124 7.01 -3.82 4.87
C LYS A 124 6.63 -4.93 3.89
N PHE A 125 5.49 -4.79 3.19
CA PHE A 125 4.93 -5.86 2.37
C PHE A 125 5.39 -5.83 0.90
N LEU A 126 5.90 -4.72 0.39
CA LEU A 126 6.51 -4.65 -0.94
C LEU A 126 8.00 -5.01 -0.93
N GLU A 127 8.72 -4.75 0.16
CA GLU A 127 10.16 -5.01 0.24
C GLU A 127 10.52 -6.41 0.75
N THR A 128 9.58 -7.14 1.37
CA THR A 128 9.80 -8.50 1.88
C THR A 128 10.08 -9.51 0.78
N ASP A 129 10.75 -10.63 1.11
CA ASP A 129 10.89 -11.77 0.21
C ASP A 129 9.60 -12.61 0.13
N TYR A 130 8.67 -12.35 1.03
CA TYR A 130 7.39 -13.03 1.13
C TYR A 130 6.25 -12.04 0.81
N GLN A 131 6.21 -11.60 -0.46
CA GLN A 131 5.26 -10.61 -0.95
C GLN A 131 3.84 -11.21 -1.11
N PRO A 132 2.78 -10.40 -0.91
CA PRO A 132 1.43 -10.77 -1.32
C PRO A 132 1.31 -10.71 -2.85
N GLU A 133 0.43 -11.54 -3.43
CA GLU A 133 0.10 -11.46 -4.86
C GLU A 133 -0.65 -10.17 -5.21
N LYS A 134 -1.44 -9.69 -4.27
CA LYS A 134 -2.26 -8.49 -4.43
C LYS A 134 -2.42 -7.76 -3.11
N ILE A 135 -2.42 -6.43 -3.19
CA ILE A 135 -2.73 -5.56 -2.05
C ILE A 135 -3.97 -4.72 -2.39
N VAL A 136 -4.98 -4.73 -1.51
CA VAL A 136 -6.13 -3.82 -1.58
C VAL A 136 -6.23 -3.06 -0.27
N LEU A 137 -6.07 -1.75 -0.34
CA LEU A 137 -6.08 -0.89 0.84
C LEU A 137 -7.09 0.24 0.72
N LEU A 138 -7.71 0.56 1.84
CA LEU A 138 -8.47 1.78 2.03
C LEU A 138 -7.59 2.76 2.82
N ILE A 139 -7.19 3.86 2.17
CA ILE A 139 -6.22 4.84 2.65
C ILE A 139 -6.70 6.27 2.40
N GLN A 140 -5.99 7.28 2.89
CA GLN A 140 -6.31 8.68 2.56
C GLN A 140 -6.27 8.93 1.05
N LYS A 141 -7.26 9.67 0.55
CA LYS A 141 -7.42 9.97 -0.89
C LYS A 141 -6.17 10.61 -1.48
N GLU A 142 -5.58 11.60 -0.82
CA GLU A 142 -4.37 12.27 -1.29
C GLU A 142 -3.18 11.29 -1.43
N VAL A 143 -3.03 10.38 -0.45
CA VAL A 143 -1.96 9.35 -0.48
C VAL A 143 -2.19 8.38 -1.64
N ALA A 144 -3.44 7.94 -1.86
CA ALA A 144 -3.82 7.09 -2.98
C ALA A 144 -3.53 7.77 -4.33
N GLU A 145 -3.89 9.03 -4.47
CA GLU A 145 -3.63 9.83 -5.67
C GLU A 145 -2.14 10.01 -5.95
N ARG A 146 -1.35 10.27 -4.90
CA ARG A 146 0.12 10.35 -5.01
C ARG A 146 0.76 9.01 -5.36
N MET A 147 0.22 7.90 -4.89
CA MET A 147 0.73 6.56 -5.18
C MET A 147 0.55 6.16 -6.64
N VAL A 148 -0.58 6.51 -7.23
CA VAL A 148 -0.86 6.17 -8.64
C VAL A 148 -0.06 7.07 -9.59
N GLY A 149 0.21 8.33 -9.23
CA GLY A 149 1.02 9.26 -10.04
C GLY A 149 0.38 9.60 -11.39
N THR A 150 1.23 9.77 -12.43
CA THR A 150 0.90 10.48 -13.68
C THR A 150 -0.03 9.74 -14.63
N ARG A 151 -0.07 8.39 -14.64
CA ARG A 151 -0.86 7.61 -15.59
C ARG A 151 -1.81 6.64 -14.93
N ARG A 152 -3.07 6.68 -15.39
CA ARG A 152 -4.06 5.67 -15.16
C ARG A 152 -4.41 5.07 -16.53
N HIS A 153 -3.99 3.79 -16.79
CA HIS A 153 -4.34 3.06 -18.01
C HIS A 153 -4.11 3.86 -19.34
N GLY A 154 -2.93 4.45 -19.51
CA GLY A 154 -2.59 5.18 -20.73
C GLY A 154 -3.15 6.60 -20.84
N VAL A 155 -3.99 7.04 -19.93
CA VAL A 155 -4.51 8.40 -19.87
C VAL A 155 -3.65 9.24 -18.93
N SER A 156 -3.06 10.31 -19.42
CA SER A 156 -2.37 11.30 -18.58
C SER A 156 -3.38 11.93 -17.61
N THR A 157 -3.17 11.78 -16.31
CA THR A 157 -4.02 12.40 -15.29
C THR A 157 -3.61 13.82 -14.96
N GLY A 158 -2.56 14.34 -15.62
CA GLY A 158 -1.93 15.63 -15.27
C GLY A 158 -1.21 15.61 -13.92
N ARG A 159 -1.13 14.46 -13.26
CA ARG A 159 -0.47 14.31 -11.95
C ARG A 159 0.98 13.92 -12.13
N LYS A 160 1.83 14.50 -11.31
CA LYS A 160 3.27 14.29 -11.33
C LYS A 160 3.67 13.07 -10.51
N GLU A 161 4.80 12.45 -10.88
CA GLU A 161 5.39 11.37 -10.10
C GLU A 161 5.94 11.90 -8.76
N SER A 162 6.09 10.99 -7.82
CA SER A 162 6.63 11.24 -6.48
C SER A 162 7.52 10.06 -6.05
N ILE A 163 8.31 10.25 -5.00
CA ILE A 163 9.06 9.13 -4.41
C ILE A 163 8.10 7.97 -4.06
N LEU A 164 6.90 8.28 -3.55
CA LEU A 164 5.92 7.26 -3.19
C LEU A 164 5.44 6.47 -4.42
N SER A 165 5.06 7.16 -5.51
CA SER A 165 4.59 6.50 -6.73
C SER A 165 5.68 5.63 -7.37
N ILE A 166 6.90 6.15 -7.48
CA ILE A 166 8.06 5.41 -7.99
C ILE A 166 8.37 4.21 -7.09
N SER A 167 8.30 4.39 -5.75
CA SER A 167 8.56 3.28 -4.82
C SER A 167 7.56 2.15 -4.95
N VAL A 168 6.28 2.45 -5.14
CA VAL A 168 5.25 1.40 -5.32
C VAL A 168 5.35 0.76 -6.70
N LYS A 169 5.52 1.58 -7.74
CA LYS A 169 5.61 1.11 -9.14
C LYS A 169 6.84 0.23 -9.42
N ALA A 170 7.90 0.37 -8.61
CA ALA A 170 9.06 -0.52 -8.69
C ALA A 170 8.76 -1.96 -8.21
N TYR A 171 7.62 -2.19 -7.59
CA TYR A 171 7.23 -3.51 -7.10
C TYR A 171 5.91 -4.02 -7.71
N GLY A 172 5.05 -3.17 -8.25
CA GLY A 172 3.75 -3.59 -8.77
C GLY A 172 2.98 -2.45 -9.42
N ILE A 173 1.78 -2.73 -9.87
CA ILE A 173 0.94 -1.80 -10.63
C ILE A 173 -0.13 -1.20 -9.71
N PRO A 174 0.04 0.04 -9.20
CA PRO A 174 -0.96 0.68 -8.37
C PRO A 174 -2.14 1.19 -9.21
N ARG A 175 -3.37 0.89 -8.77
CA ARG A 175 -4.61 1.38 -9.37
C ARG A 175 -5.47 2.10 -8.34
N TYR A 176 -5.97 3.27 -8.72
CA TYR A 176 -7.01 3.98 -7.97
C TYR A 176 -8.37 3.41 -8.35
N ILE A 177 -9.11 2.89 -7.40
CA ILE A 177 -10.39 2.19 -7.64
C ILE A 177 -11.56 3.16 -7.50
N GLU A 178 -11.80 3.65 -6.28
CA GLU A 178 -12.87 4.63 -6.01
C GLU A 178 -12.59 5.50 -4.78
N THR A 179 -13.23 6.67 -4.74
CA THR A 179 -13.23 7.53 -3.56
C THR A 179 -14.28 7.05 -2.56
N VAL A 180 -13.93 6.97 -1.28
CA VAL A 180 -14.83 6.69 -0.17
C VAL A 180 -14.96 7.95 0.69
N LYS A 181 -16.16 8.53 0.74
CA LYS A 181 -16.42 9.78 1.45
C LYS A 181 -16.19 9.66 2.95
N ALA A 182 -15.68 10.72 3.57
CA ALA A 182 -15.40 10.78 5.01
C ALA A 182 -16.60 10.37 5.88
N GLY A 183 -17.84 10.72 5.46
CA GLY A 183 -19.07 10.31 6.14
C GLY A 183 -19.34 8.81 6.18
N SER A 184 -18.55 8.00 5.46
CA SER A 184 -18.61 6.53 5.50
C SER A 184 -17.94 5.92 6.74
N PHE A 185 -17.38 6.73 7.63
CA PHE A 185 -16.61 6.28 8.79
C PHE A 185 -17.15 6.84 10.11
N VAL A 186 -16.84 6.15 11.19
CA VAL A 186 -17.10 6.62 12.58
C VAL A 186 -15.88 6.33 13.45
N PRO A 187 -15.32 7.36 14.09
CA PRO A 187 -15.59 8.79 13.87
C PRO A 187 -15.25 9.26 12.45
N VAL A 188 -15.89 10.33 12.00
CA VAL A 188 -15.66 10.89 10.66
C VAL A 188 -14.23 11.44 10.56
N PRO A 189 -13.40 11.01 9.59
CA PRO A 189 -12.08 11.58 9.36
C PRO A 189 -12.17 12.99 8.75
N LYS A 190 -11.06 13.74 8.80
CA LYS A 190 -10.99 15.09 8.22
C LYS A 190 -10.96 15.12 6.70
N VAL A 191 -10.63 14.01 6.06
CA VAL A 191 -10.42 13.88 4.60
C VAL A 191 -11.12 12.64 4.07
N ASP A 192 -11.46 12.67 2.79
CA ASP A 192 -11.95 11.49 2.08
C ASP A 192 -10.86 10.42 2.00
N SER A 193 -11.28 9.17 1.87
CA SER A 193 -10.44 8.01 1.61
C SER A 193 -10.55 7.56 0.16
N ALA A 194 -9.70 6.62 -0.22
CA ALA A 194 -9.82 5.91 -1.49
C ALA A 194 -9.43 4.44 -1.33
N ILE A 195 -10.07 3.59 -2.10
CA ILE A 195 -9.66 2.21 -2.29
C ILE A 195 -8.61 2.21 -3.40
N ILE A 196 -7.46 1.58 -3.12
CA ILE A 196 -6.41 1.31 -4.10
C ILE A 196 -6.20 -0.19 -4.20
N ALA A 197 -5.72 -0.63 -5.36
CA ALA A 197 -5.16 -1.96 -5.55
C ALA A 197 -3.73 -1.85 -6.05
N ILE A 198 -2.89 -2.81 -5.68
CA ILE A 198 -1.57 -3.01 -6.26
C ILE A 198 -1.55 -4.45 -6.76
N ASP A 199 -1.44 -4.60 -8.07
CA ASP A 199 -1.41 -5.88 -8.77
C ASP A 199 0.02 -6.19 -9.24
N ASP A 200 0.26 -7.43 -9.70
CA ASP A 200 1.51 -7.90 -10.32
C ASP A 200 2.75 -7.59 -9.46
N ILE A 201 2.63 -7.91 -8.17
CA ILE A 201 3.68 -7.60 -7.19
C ILE A 201 4.85 -8.58 -7.36
N SER A 202 6.04 -8.03 -7.66
CA SER A 202 7.29 -8.78 -7.78
C SER A 202 8.51 -7.93 -7.44
N LYS A 203 9.70 -8.56 -7.47
CA LYS A 203 11.00 -7.89 -7.36
C LYS A 203 11.76 -7.86 -8.68
N ASP A 204 11.15 -8.28 -9.79
CA ASP A 204 11.78 -8.43 -11.11
C ASP A 204 12.24 -7.10 -11.70
N PHE A 205 11.78 -6.01 -11.13
CA PHE A 205 12.26 -4.67 -11.49
C PHE A 205 13.76 -4.47 -11.21
N PHE A 206 14.30 -5.17 -10.20
CA PHE A 206 15.68 -4.98 -9.69
C PHE A 206 16.67 -6.04 -10.22
N THR A 207 16.64 -6.35 -11.52
CA THR A 207 17.53 -7.35 -12.12
C THR A 207 18.93 -6.82 -12.45
N ASP A 208 19.01 -5.57 -12.94
CA ASP A 208 20.25 -5.00 -13.49
C ASP A 208 20.98 -4.07 -12.49
N PHE A 209 20.37 -3.79 -11.35
CA PHE A 209 20.89 -2.91 -10.31
C PHE A 209 20.31 -3.31 -8.94
N THR A 210 20.98 -2.93 -7.87
CA THR A 210 20.49 -3.21 -6.54
C THR A 210 19.35 -2.25 -6.13
N LYS A 211 18.43 -2.74 -5.29
CA LYS A 211 17.40 -1.91 -4.67
C LYS A 211 17.98 -0.64 -4.05
N LYS A 212 19.11 -0.77 -3.33
CA LYS A 212 19.77 0.36 -2.67
C LYS A 212 20.19 1.44 -3.67
N GLN A 213 20.89 1.04 -4.74
CA GLN A 213 21.34 1.97 -5.80
C GLN A 213 20.14 2.71 -6.42
N PHE A 214 19.09 1.98 -6.79
CA PHE A 214 17.89 2.57 -7.36
C PHE A 214 17.26 3.63 -6.45
N PHE A 215 16.99 3.29 -5.18
CA PHE A 215 16.35 4.23 -4.28
C PHE A 215 17.27 5.39 -3.84
N ASP A 216 18.59 5.20 -3.82
CA ASP A 216 19.54 6.31 -3.63
C ASP A 216 19.46 7.30 -4.81
N MET A 217 19.42 6.80 -6.04
CA MET A 217 19.25 7.60 -7.25
C MET A 217 17.90 8.35 -7.25
N VAL A 218 16.79 7.66 -6.94
CA VAL A 218 15.46 8.28 -6.86
C VAL A 218 15.43 9.39 -5.81
N ARG A 219 15.96 9.14 -4.60
CA ARG A 219 16.06 10.15 -3.54
C ARG A 219 16.88 11.36 -3.98
N ALA A 220 18.03 11.13 -4.63
CA ALA A 220 18.85 12.20 -5.19
C ALA A 220 18.06 13.02 -6.24
N GLY A 221 17.39 12.36 -7.17
CA GLY A 221 16.60 13.01 -8.21
C GLY A 221 15.49 13.91 -7.68
N PHE A 222 14.82 13.49 -6.59
CA PHE A 222 13.75 14.26 -5.94
C PHE A 222 14.23 15.25 -4.86
N LYS A 223 15.55 15.37 -4.62
CA LYS A 223 16.10 16.24 -3.56
C LYS A 223 15.63 17.68 -3.65
N SER A 224 15.53 18.23 -4.87
CA SER A 224 15.08 19.60 -5.11
C SER A 224 14.05 19.63 -6.24
N LYS A 225 12.75 19.71 -5.90
CA LYS A 225 11.63 19.62 -6.85
C LYS A 225 11.71 20.60 -8.03
N ARG A 226 12.23 21.81 -7.81
CA ARG A 226 12.33 22.86 -8.83
C ARG A 226 13.55 22.76 -9.74
N LYS A 227 14.56 21.94 -9.36
CA LYS A 227 15.79 21.75 -10.15
C LYS A 227 15.59 20.70 -11.24
N LYS A 228 16.39 20.80 -12.30
CA LYS A 228 16.50 19.78 -13.34
C LYS A 228 16.97 18.46 -12.74
N LEU A 229 16.53 17.34 -13.32
CA LEU A 229 16.92 16.00 -12.88
C LEU A 229 18.44 15.82 -12.94
N SER A 230 19.08 16.24 -14.05
CA SER A 230 20.55 16.19 -14.21
C SER A 230 21.29 16.90 -13.07
N SER A 231 20.82 18.10 -12.66
CA SER A 231 21.40 18.83 -11.52
C SER A 231 21.19 18.11 -10.18
N ASN A 232 20.08 17.43 -9.98
CA ASN A 232 19.82 16.67 -8.77
C ASN A 232 20.70 15.40 -8.71
N LEU A 233 20.83 14.70 -9.84
CA LEU A 233 21.64 13.47 -9.94
C LEU A 233 23.15 13.75 -9.83
N SER A 234 23.62 14.96 -10.15
CA SER A 234 25.04 15.31 -10.03
C SER A 234 25.57 15.30 -8.59
N VAL A 235 24.69 15.11 -7.59
CA VAL A 235 25.10 14.92 -6.18
C VAL A 235 25.74 13.54 -5.95
N ILE A 236 25.38 12.54 -6.77
CA ILE A 236 25.84 11.14 -6.61
C ILE A 236 26.51 10.56 -7.85
N PHE A 237 26.38 11.20 -9.02
CA PHE A 237 27.02 10.78 -10.27
C PHE A 237 27.81 11.91 -10.91
N THR A 238 28.82 11.60 -11.72
CA THR A 238 29.59 12.60 -12.46
C THR A 238 28.75 13.26 -13.55
N LYS A 239 29.02 14.53 -13.87
CA LYS A 239 28.29 15.26 -14.91
C LYS A 239 28.43 14.60 -16.28
N ASP A 240 29.61 14.05 -16.59
CA ASP A 240 29.85 13.37 -17.87
C ASP A 240 29.02 12.10 -18.00
N LYS A 241 28.99 11.25 -16.98
CA LYS A 241 28.15 10.04 -16.97
C LYS A 241 26.66 10.35 -17.12
N ILE A 242 26.19 11.42 -16.46
CA ILE A 242 24.79 11.89 -16.60
C ILE A 242 24.54 12.35 -18.03
N ARG A 243 25.42 13.19 -18.60
CA ARG A 243 25.28 13.73 -19.99
C ARG A 243 25.21 12.59 -21.01
N GLU A 244 26.16 11.66 -20.96
CA GLU A 244 26.21 10.48 -21.84
C GLU A 244 24.94 9.63 -21.73
N THR A 245 24.47 9.37 -20.48
CA THR A 245 23.24 8.62 -20.25
C THR A 245 22.01 9.34 -20.79
N PHE A 246 21.90 10.67 -20.60
CA PHE A 246 20.79 11.45 -21.13
C PHE A 246 20.77 11.45 -22.66
N GLN A 247 21.94 11.58 -23.30
CA GLN A 247 22.08 11.46 -24.78
C GLN A 247 21.66 10.06 -25.25
N LYS A 248 22.17 9.00 -24.63
CA LYS A 248 21.85 7.61 -24.98
C LYS A 248 20.37 7.29 -24.85
N LEU A 249 19.70 7.84 -23.86
CA LEU A 249 18.26 7.65 -23.62
C LEU A 249 17.39 8.69 -24.33
N ASN A 250 17.97 9.62 -25.09
CA ASN A 250 17.29 10.72 -25.77
C ASN A 250 16.39 11.53 -24.81
N LEU A 251 16.93 11.85 -23.63
CA LEU A 251 16.22 12.62 -22.61
C LEU A 251 16.46 14.11 -22.73
N ASN A 252 15.40 14.90 -22.53
CA ASN A 252 15.50 16.35 -22.52
C ASN A 252 16.23 16.83 -21.24
N ASP A 253 17.20 17.73 -21.41
CA ASP A 253 18.00 18.30 -20.29
C ASP A 253 17.17 19.09 -19.28
N ASN A 254 15.96 19.52 -19.63
CA ASN A 254 15.07 20.28 -18.75
C ASN A 254 14.12 19.41 -17.91
N LEU A 255 14.18 18.08 -18.06
CA LEU A 255 13.35 17.16 -17.31
C LEU A 255 13.53 17.34 -15.80
N ARG A 256 12.43 17.19 -15.06
CA ARG A 256 12.42 17.10 -13.61
C ARG A 256 12.07 15.67 -13.17
N ALA A 257 12.45 15.30 -11.95
CA ALA A 257 12.18 13.98 -11.40
C ALA A 257 10.69 13.59 -11.43
N GLU A 258 9.80 14.57 -11.26
CA GLU A 258 8.35 14.39 -11.23
C GLU A 258 7.71 14.19 -12.63
N ASP A 259 8.44 14.46 -13.69
CA ASP A 259 7.94 14.39 -15.08
C ASP A 259 8.24 13.05 -15.76
N ILE A 260 9.05 12.19 -15.14
CA ILE A 260 9.49 10.92 -15.73
C ILE A 260 8.87 9.70 -15.04
N GLU A 261 8.45 8.75 -15.87
CA GLU A 261 7.81 7.52 -15.44
C GLU A 261 8.80 6.49 -14.90
N ILE A 262 8.28 5.45 -14.27
CA ILE A 262 9.07 4.37 -13.67
C ILE A 262 10.02 3.72 -14.68
N GLU A 263 9.59 3.57 -15.94
CA GLU A 263 10.40 2.96 -17.01
C GLU A 263 11.66 3.78 -17.33
N ILE A 264 11.54 5.11 -17.29
CA ILE A 264 12.70 5.98 -17.48
C ILE A 264 13.63 5.90 -16.27
N TRP A 265 13.07 5.85 -15.05
CA TRP A 265 13.85 5.62 -13.84
C TRP A 265 14.61 4.29 -13.88
N ARG A 266 14.00 3.22 -14.41
CA ARG A 266 14.66 1.93 -14.60
C ARG A 266 15.83 2.05 -15.57
N LYS A 267 15.62 2.64 -16.77
CA LYS A 267 16.68 2.87 -17.75
C LYS A 267 17.83 3.72 -17.20
N LEU A 268 17.51 4.78 -16.44
CA LEU A 268 18.54 5.58 -15.75
C LEU A 268 19.35 4.74 -14.78
N ALA A 269 18.70 3.88 -13.98
CA ALA A 269 19.39 3.01 -13.04
C ALA A 269 20.32 2.02 -13.74
N THR A 270 19.86 1.38 -14.82
CA THR A 270 20.69 0.44 -15.62
C THR A 270 21.98 1.09 -16.18
N HIS A 271 21.97 2.41 -16.45
CA HIS A 271 23.13 3.09 -17.01
C HIS A 271 23.97 3.87 -15.97
N LEU A 272 23.35 4.35 -14.90
CA LEU A 272 24.01 5.16 -13.89
C LEU A 272 24.53 4.35 -12.70
N CYS A 273 23.83 3.30 -12.31
CA CYS A 273 24.22 2.46 -11.18
C CYS A 273 25.13 1.32 -11.60
#